data_f66b790b76032d4b929bab1b570902cd
#
_entry.id   f66b790b76032d4b929bab1b570902cd
#
_cell.length_a   1.000
_cell.length_b   1.000
_cell.length_c   1.000
_cell.angle_alpha   90.00
_cell.angle_beta   90.00
_cell.angle_gamma   90.00
#
_symmetry.space_group_name_H-M   'P 1'
#
loop_
_entity.id
_entity.type
_entity.pdbx_description
1 polymer ?
#
loop_
_entity_poly.entity_id
_entity_poly.type
_entity_poly.pdbx_seq_one_letter_code
_entity_poly.pdbx_strand_id
1 'polypeptide(L)'
;MKNKLPLFLMRYSDSGFTNPHEVVKIETPANRSERFSHMGAMFWGFESARHRATAINGKVKKLFYNDKSENWMLLGIKQESLVSRIELSTRYFTGNQVPAISIILRNGLEETLVLDREPLSPDSEHGFDIKPRVAKECMVICHHDGGIAQIALIGKLLGTQADKLNLLTYASISKISNEHYGGPAQAIEGDRQVDHMLGWESARTGFGEHAVFNLRKPTIVKELIVDTYMHRLNAPLTCHLFGIKTRSKKMILF
;
A
#
# COMPACT_ATOMS: atom_id res chain seq x y z
N MET A 1 4.82 -13.08 22.40
CA MET A 1 5.42 -13.38 21.10
C MET A 1 5.51 -12.10 20.29
N LYS A 2 6.61 -11.87 19.60
CA LYS A 2 6.72 -10.81 18.60
C LYS A 2 6.10 -11.33 17.31
N ASN A 3 5.09 -10.66 16.79
CA ASN A 3 4.35 -11.11 15.61
C ASN A 3 4.59 -10.17 14.44
N LYS A 4 4.46 -10.68 13.22
CA LYS A 4 4.35 -9.84 12.02
C LYS A 4 3.12 -8.93 12.16
N LEU A 5 3.34 -7.63 11.98
CA LEU A 5 2.28 -6.64 12.07
C LEU A 5 1.49 -6.59 10.73
N PRO A 6 0.19 -6.39 10.77
CA PRO A 6 -0.63 -6.30 9.56
C PRO A 6 -0.33 -4.99 8.82
N LEU A 7 0.30 -5.08 7.65
CA LEU A 7 0.68 -3.96 6.82
C LEU A 7 -0.21 -3.83 5.58
N PHE A 8 -0.26 -2.63 5.04
CA PHE A 8 -0.79 -2.35 3.71
C PHE A 8 0.02 -1.23 3.05
N LEU A 9 0.13 -1.27 1.74
CA LEU A 9 0.80 -0.22 0.98
C LEU A 9 -0.15 0.96 0.78
N MET A 10 0.27 2.15 1.20
CA MET A 10 -0.51 3.39 1.05
C MET A 10 -0.17 4.12 -0.24
N ARG A 11 1.12 4.35 -0.45
CA ARG A 11 1.65 5.10 -1.59
C ARG A 11 3.04 4.59 -1.96
N TYR A 12 3.47 4.90 -3.16
CA TYR A 12 4.82 4.63 -3.65
C TYR A 12 5.19 5.63 -4.75
N SER A 13 6.49 5.83 -4.97
CA SER A 13 7.00 6.76 -5.99
C SER A 13 6.60 6.34 -7.40
N ASP A 14 6.93 5.11 -7.74
CA ASP A 14 6.61 4.49 -9.03
C ASP A 14 6.71 2.96 -8.93
N SER A 15 6.41 2.27 -10.00
CA SER A 15 6.63 0.83 -10.12
C SER A 15 7.02 0.46 -11.54
N GLY A 16 7.92 -0.52 -11.65
CA GLY A 16 8.29 -1.12 -12.92
C GLY A 16 7.33 -2.23 -13.34
N PHE A 17 7.75 -3.48 -13.17
CA PHE A 17 7.06 -4.66 -13.73
C PHE A 17 6.18 -5.41 -12.73
N THR A 18 6.19 -5.03 -11.46
CA THR A 18 5.54 -5.77 -10.38
C THR A 18 4.28 -5.09 -9.89
N ASN A 19 3.49 -5.81 -9.12
CA ASN A 19 2.42 -5.24 -8.30
C ASN A 19 3.00 -4.88 -6.91
N PRO A 20 3.23 -3.60 -6.60
CA PRO A 20 3.89 -3.18 -5.35
C PRO A 20 3.21 -3.67 -4.06
N HIS A 21 1.92 -4.01 -4.10
CA HIS A 21 1.20 -4.52 -2.93
C HIS A 21 1.67 -5.87 -2.47
N GLU A 22 2.32 -6.63 -3.35
CA GLU A 22 2.85 -7.93 -2.99
C GLU A 22 3.98 -7.84 -1.97
N VAL A 23 4.64 -6.69 -1.85
CA VAL A 23 5.75 -6.47 -0.91
C VAL A 23 5.35 -6.65 0.56
N VAL A 24 4.07 -6.46 0.90
CA VAL A 24 3.55 -6.60 2.26
C VAL A 24 2.76 -7.90 2.49
N LYS A 25 2.68 -8.78 1.50
CA LYS A 25 2.06 -10.10 1.69
C LYS A 25 2.89 -10.93 2.66
N ILE A 26 2.21 -11.70 3.50
CA ILE A 26 2.86 -12.54 4.52
C ILE A 26 3.66 -13.66 3.86
N GLU A 27 3.17 -14.17 2.76
CA GLU A 27 3.77 -15.30 2.02
C GLU A 27 4.38 -14.82 0.71
N THR A 28 5.62 -15.20 0.47
CA THR A 28 6.28 -15.08 -0.83
C THR A 28 6.16 -16.42 -1.57
N PRO A 29 6.25 -16.46 -2.89
CA PRO A 29 6.31 -17.72 -3.61
C PRO A 29 7.46 -18.59 -3.11
N ALA A 30 7.21 -19.88 -2.88
CA ALA A 30 8.24 -20.83 -2.44
C ALA A 30 9.31 -21.05 -3.54
N ASN A 31 8.91 -20.94 -4.80
CA ASN A 31 9.81 -21.09 -5.94
C ASN A 31 9.33 -20.21 -7.10
N ARG A 32 10.18 -20.08 -8.13
CA ARG A 32 9.88 -19.25 -9.31
C ARG A 32 8.69 -19.74 -10.14
N SER A 33 8.41 -21.04 -10.12
CA SER A 33 7.33 -21.62 -10.92
C SER A 33 5.93 -21.29 -10.38
N GLU A 34 5.83 -20.84 -9.14
CA GLU A 34 4.55 -20.45 -8.52
C GLU A 34 4.02 -19.09 -8.99
N ARG A 35 4.85 -18.34 -9.72
CA ARG A 35 4.49 -17.02 -10.22
C ARG A 35 4.61 -16.97 -11.74
N PHE A 36 3.79 -16.12 -12.33
CA PHE A 36 3.96 -15.78 -13.75
C PHE A 36 5.36 -15.22 -13.99
N SER A 37 6.09 -15.81 -14.90
CA SER A 37 7.39 -15.32 -15.31
C SER A 37 7.39 -15.04 -16.81
N HIS A 38 7.89 -13.86 -17.19
CA HIS A 38 8.14 -13.49 -18.56
C HIS A 38 9.63 -13.54 -18.82
N MET A 39 10.06 -14.30 -19.82
CA MET A 39 11.48 -14.49 -20.16
C MET A 39 12.37 -14.90 -18.97
N GLY A 40 11.83 -15.71 -18.06
CA GLY A 40 12.55 -16.19 -16.88
C GLY A 40 12.66 -15.18 -15.72
N ALA A 41 12.12 -13.99 -15.85
CA ALA A 41 12.03 -13.04 -14.76
C ALA A 41 10.83 -13.33 -13.87
N MET A 42 11.00 -13.17 -12.55
CA MET A 42 9.92 -13.25 -11.60
C MET A 42 9.41 -11.85 -11.28
N PHE A 43 8.11 -11.63 -11.49
CA PHE A 43 7.45 -10.38 -11.16
C PHE A 43 6.77 -10.51 -9.80
N TRP A 44 7.47 -10.11 -8.74
CA TRP A 44 6.99 -10.18 -7.37
C TRP A 44 7.47 -9.00 -6.54
N GLY A 45 6.69 -8.59 -5.55
CA GLY A 45 7.01 -7.52 -4.62
C GLY A 45 7.01 -6.15 -5.28
N PHE A 46 7.82 -5.26 -4.77
CA PHE A 46 8.04 -3.93 -5.32
C PHE A 46 9.28 -3.93 -6.22
N GLU A 47 9.19 -3.38 -7.39
CA GLU A 47 10.34 -3.03 -8.24
C GLU A 47 10.10 -1.64 -8.82
N SER A 48 11.03 -0.71 -8.57
CA SER A 48 10.94 0.65 -9.11
C SER A 48 11.09 0.67 -10.63
N ALA A 49 10.59 1.71 -11.27
CA ALA A 49 10.96 2.00 -12.65
C ALA A 49 12.47 2.27 -12.75
N ARG A 50 13.05 2.04 -13.93
CA ARG A 50 14.48 2.24 -14.16
C ARG A 50 14.74 3.69 -14.54
N HIS A 51 15.22 4.49 -13.59
CA HIS A 51 15.58 5.88 -13.79
C HIS A 51 16.98 6.02 -14.40
N ARG A 52 17.14 5.56 -15.61
CA ARG A 52 18.41 5.64 -16.34
C ARG A 52 18.43 6.87 -17.20
N ALA A 53 19.34 7.80 -16.92
CA ALA A 53 19.65 8.89 -17.84
C ALA A 53 20.49 8.36 -19.02
N THR A 54 20.12 8.74 -20.24
CA THR A 54 20.93 8.47 -21.44
C THR A 54 21.64 9.74 -21.87
N ALA A 55 22.96 9.77 -21.83
CA ALA A 55 23.72 10.79 -22.54
C ALA A 55 24.09 10.26 -23.93
N ILE A 56 23.72 11.02 -24.94
CA ILE A 56 24.13 10.74 -26.33
C ILE A 56 25.36 11.60 -26.59
N ASN A 57 26.50 10.98 -26.61
CA ASN A 57 27.75 11.65 -27.02
C ASN A 57 28.16 11.10 -28.39
N GLY A 58 27.73 11.77 -29.47
CA GLY A 58 28.08 11.50 -30.86
C GLY A 58 27.79 10.09 -31.39
N LYS A 59 28.38 9.05 -30.84
CA LYS A 59 28.26 7.67 -31.31
C LYS A 59 28.00 6.61 -30.22
N VAL A 60 28.04 6.96 -28.96
CA VAL A 60 27.90 6.00 -27.86
C VAL A 60 26.80 6.46 -26.91
N LYS A 61 25.80 5.58 -26.76
CA LYS A 61 24.73 5.74 -25.79
C LYS A 61 25.23 5.24 -24.44
N LYS A 62 25.62 6.15 -23.53
CA LYS A 62 26.02 5.79 -22.19
C LYS A 62 24.83 5.89 -21.25
N LEU A 63 24.51 4.78 -20.58
CA LEU A 63 23.46 4.72 -19.56
C LEU A 63 24.07 5.16 -18.21
N PHE A 64 23.49 6.15 -17.57
CA PHE A 64 23.84 6.57 -16.23
C PHE A 64 22.67 6.26 -15.30
N TYR A 65 22.98 5.82 -14.07
CA TYR A 65 22.00 5.89 -13.00
C TYR A 65 21.75 7.35 -12.63
N ASN A 66 20.49 7.70 -12.43
CA ASN A 66 20.17 9.01 -11.88
C ASN A 66 20.31 8.92 -10.36
N ASP A 67 21.47 9.33 -9.84
CA ASP A 67 21.77 9.32 -8.39
C ASP A 67 20.81 10.18 -7.54
N LYS A 68 19.95 10.97 -8.17
CA LYS A 68 18.97 11.82 -7.51
C LYS A 68 17.56 11.23 -7.46
N SER A 69 17.31 10.07 -8.07
CA SER A 69 16.00 9.42 -7.98
C SER A 69 15.89 8.69 -6.65
N GLU A 70 15.09 9.22 -5.74
CA GLU A 70 14.69 8.53 -4.52
C GLU A 70 13.40 7.77 -4.81
N ASN A 71 13.49 6.46 -4.78
CA ASN A 71 12.33 5.59 -4.82
C ASN A 71 11.87 5.33 -3.39
N TRP A 72 10.58 5.29 -3.19
CA TRP A 72 10.04 5.11 -1.85
C TRP A 72 8.69 4.41 -1.84
N MET A 73 8.39 3.81 -0.70
CA MET A 73 7.09 3.26 -0.36
C MET A 73 6.65 3.77 1.01
N LEU A 74 5.39 4.15 1.13
CA LEU A 74 4.73 4.44 2.41
C LEU A 74 3.80 3.28 2.75
N LEU A 75 4.08 2.60 3.85
CA LEU A 75 3.30 1.50 4.38
C LEU A 75 2.48 1.98 5.57
N GLY A 76 1.21 1.61 5.62
CA GLY A 76 0.36 1.76 6.80
C GLY A 76 0.38 0.50 7.65
N ILE A 77 0.30 0.66 8.95
CA ILE A 77 0.06 -0.43 9.91
C ILE A 77 -1.42 -0.38 10.27
N LYS A 78 -2.14 -1.48 10.08
CA LYS A 78 -3.62 -1.51 10.31
C LYS A 78 -4.03 -1.04 11.72
N GLN A 79 -3.12 -1.11 12.68
CA GLN A 79 -3.32 -0.65 14.05
C GLN A 79 -2.02 -0.07 14.60
N GLU A 80 -2.11 0.97 15.46
CA GLU A 80 -0.95 1.50 16.17
C GLU A 80 -0.19 0.38 16.86
N SER A 81 1.12 0.34 16.66
CA SER A 81 1.95 -0.80 17.05
C SER A 81 3.30 -0.37 17.58
N LEU A 82 3.84 -1.15 18.51
CA LEU A 82 5.21 -1.03 18.96
C LEU A 82 6.08 -1.90 18.05
N VAL A 83 6.80 -1.27 17.12
CA VAL A 83 7.71 -1.93 16.18
C VAL A 83 9.06 -2.12 16.84
N SER A 84 9.64 -3.32 16.76
CA SER A 84 10.93 -3.64 17.38
C SER A 84 11.93 -4.31 16.44
N ARG A 85 11.49 -4.72 15.23
CA ARG A 85 12.35 -5.33 14.22
C ARG A 85 11.74 -5.12 12.85
N ILE A 86 12.59 -5.03 11.85
CA ILE A 86 12.23 -4.93 10.44
C ILE A 86 12.83 -6.15 9.74
N GLU A 87 12.02 -6.85 8.96
CA GLU A 87 12.46 -7.95 8.10
C GLU A 87 12.21 -7.56 6.66
N LEU A 88 13.19 -7.79 5.81
CA LEU A 88 13.14 -7.45 4.39
C LEU A 88 13.76 -8.58 3.59
N SER A 89 13.10 -8.92 2.49
CA SER A 89 13.56 -9.93 1.55
C SER A 89 13.86 -9.29 0.20
N THR A 90 15.03 -9.62 -0.34
CA THR A 90 15.39 -9.36 -1.74
C THR A 90 15.35 -10.64 -2.57
N ARG A 91 14.70 -11.68 -2.07
CA ARG A 91 14.62 -12.99 -2.70
C ARG A 91 14.17 -12.87 -4.17
N TYR A 92 14.84 -13.58 -5.04
CA TYR A 92 14.68 -13.58 -6.49
C TYR A 92 15.18 -12.32 -7.24
N PHE A 93 15.58 -11.27 -6.53
CA PHE A 93 16.29 -10.14 -7.13
C PHE A 93 17.78 -10.40 -7.10
N THR A 94 18.31 -11.05 -8.15
CA THR A 94 19.69 -11.57 -8.19
C THR A 94 20.73 -10.58 -8.71
N GLY A 95 20.35 -9.36 -9.00
CA GLY A 95 21.24 -8.30 -9.50
C GLY A 95 20.50 -7.00 -9.76
N ASN A 96 19.24 -6.98 -9.43
CA ASN A 96 18.32 -5.84 -9.56
C ASN A 96 17.59 -5.52 -8.27
N GLN A 97 18.11 -6.01 -7.13
CA GLN A 97 17.61 -5.59 -5.80
C GLN A 97 17.91 -4.11 -5.55
N VAL A 98 17.17 -3.51 -4.64
CA VAL A 98 17.54 -2.20 -4.08
C VAL A 98 18.87 -2.34 -3.35
N PRO A 99 19.90 -1.51 -3.67
CA PRO A 99 21.23 -1.66 -3.06
C PRO A 99 21.27 -1.29 -1.58
N ALA A 100 20.49 -0.32 -1.15
CA ALA A 100 20.40 0.12 0.24
C ALA A 100 19.06 0.79 0.53
N ILE A 101 18.64 0.77 1.80
CA ILE A 101 17.40 1.39 2.27
C ILE A 101 17.63 2.30 3.47
N SER A 102 16.76 3.29 3.59
CA SER A 102 16.49 3.97 4.87
C SER A 102 15.04 3.75 5.28
N ILE A 103 14.78 3.66 6.58
CA ILE A 103 13.43 3.47 7.11
C ILE A 103 13.11 4.51 8.16
N ILE A 104 11.98 5.18 7.97
CA ILE A 104 11.41 6.14 8.91
C ILE A 104 10.08 5.58 9.43
N LEU A 105 9.97 5.44 10.74
CA LEU A 105 8.70 5.14 11.40
C LEU A 105 7.98 6.45 11.76
N ARG A 106 6.66 6.46 11.53
CA ARG A 106 5.80 7.63 11.77
C ARG A 106 4.66 7.31 12.71
N ASN A 107 4.38 8.25 13.62
CA ASN A 107 3.18 8.23 14.46
C ASN A 107 2.60 9.65 14.56
N GLY A 108 1.62 9.94 13.71
CA GLY A 108 1.11 11.30 13.53
C GLY A 108 2.17 12.24 12.94
N LEU A 109 2.55 13.28 13.68
CA LEU A 109 3.59 14.24 13.27
C LEU A 109 5.01 13.82 13.69
N GLU A 110 5.14 12.77 14.49
CA GLU A 110 6.44 12.27 14.91
C GLU A 110 7.04 11.36 13.84
N GLU A 111 8.26 11.66 13.43
CA GLU A 111 9.06 10.85 12.51
C GLU A 111 10.35 10.40 13.20
N THR A 112 10.72 9.16 13.05
CA THR A 112 11.96 8.60 13.60
C THR A 112 12.66 7.80 12.51
N LEU A 113 13.86 8.25 12.12
CA LEU A 113 14.77 7.45 11.28
C LEU A 113 15.28 6.29 12.12
N VAL A 114 15.01 5.07 11.70
CA VAL A 114 15.38 3.84 12.43
C VAL A 114 16.43 3.00 11.71
N LEU A 115 16.51 3.14 10.39
CA LEU A 115 17.59 2.58 9.55
C LEU A 115 18.05 3.66 8.60
N ASP A 116 19.37 3.83 8.44
CA ASP A 116 19.93 4.80 7.52
C ASP A 116 20.92 4.15 6.57
N ARG A 117 20.56 4.12 5.28
CA ARG A 117 21.38 3.55 4.18
C ARG A 117 21.90 2.14 4.44
N GLU A 118 21.08 1.30 5.06
CA GLU A 118 21.43 -0.10 5.31
C GLU A 118 21.58 -0.86 4.00
N PRO A 119 22.72 -1.49 3.74
CA PRO A 119 22.97 -2.20 2.49
C PRO A 119 22.16 -3.50 2.41
N LEU A 120 21.73 -3.84 1.19
CA LEU A 120 21.00 -5.06 0.90
C LEU A 120 21.77 -5.93 -0.08
N SER A 121 21.96 -7.19 0.29
CA SER A 121 22.50 -8.22 -0.60
C SER A 121 21.43 -8.73 -1.58
N PRO A 122 21.82 -9.18 -2.79
CA PRO A 122 20.89 -9.83 -3.70
C PRO A 122 20.39 -11.16 -3.15
N ASP A 123 19.19 -11.56 -3.54
CA ASP A 123 18.56 -12.86 -3.26
C ASP A 123 18.70 -13.32 -1.79
N SER A 124 18.45 -12.39 -0.85
CA SER A 124 18.77 -12.58 0.57
C SER A 124 17.63 -12.14 1.48
N GLU A 125 17.65 -12.70 2.70
CA GLU A 125 16.79 -12.25 3.81
C GLU A 125 17.59 -11.35 4.74
N HIS A 126 17.01 -10.23 5.11
CA HIS A 126 17.59 -9.21 5.98
C HIS A 126 16.73 -9.01 7.22
N GLY A 127 17.37 -8.80 8.36
CA GLY A 127 16.67 -8.56 9.62
C GLY A 127 17.39 -7.53 10.47
N PHE A 128 16.69 -6.46 10.83
CA PHE A 128 17.22 -5.33 11.56
C PHE A 128 16.48 -5.16 12.88
N ASP A 129 17.14 -5.44 14.00
CA ASP A 129 16.61 -5.11 15.31
C ASP A 129 16.75 -3.61 15.56
N ILE A 130 15.67 -2.96 15.96
CA ILE A 130 15.64 -1.53 16.24
C ILE A 130 15.21 -1.25 17.68
N LYS A 131 15.57 -0.06 18.19
CA LYS A 131 14.97 0.40 19.44
C LYS A 131 13.46 0.50 19.26
N PRO A 132 12.63 -0.17 20.11
CA PRO A 132 11.20 -0.19 19.95
C PRO A 132 10.58 1.22 19.81
N ARG A 133 9.73 1.40 18.80
CA ARG A 133 9.04 2.66 18.51
C ARG A 133 7.57 2.41 18.22
N VAL A 134 6.73 3.30 18.73
CA VAL A 134 5.31 3.31 18.37
C VAL A 134 5.15 3.90 16.99
N ALA A 135 4.42 3.22 16.13
CA ALA A 135 4.20 3.67 14.76
C ALA A 135 2.81 3.26 14.22
N LYS A 136 2.33 4.06 13.29
CA LYS A 136 1.16 3.81 12.43
C LYS A 136 1.54 3.70 10.97
N GLU A 137 2.72 4.23 10.61
CA GLU A 137 3.23 4.23 9.24
C GLU A 137 4.72 3.91 9.22
N CYS A 138 5.16 3.40 8.09
CA CYS A 138 6.56 3.12 7.80
C CYS A 138 6.90 3.63 6.40
N MET A 139 7.77 4.61 6.32
CA MET A 139 8.35 5.08 5.07
C MET A 139 9.60 4.27 4.78
N VAL A 140 9.66 3.65 3.62
CA VAL A 140 10.83 2.94 3.09
C VAL A 140 11.40 3.76 1.96
N ILE A 141 12.62 4.25 2.10
CA ILE A 141 13.35 4.98 1.08
C ILE A 141 14.36 4.02 0.46
N CYS A 142 14.28 3.86 -0.85
CA CYS A 142 15.18 3.00 -1.61
C CYS A 142 16.29 3.88 -2.22
N HIS A 143 17.53 3.58 -1.89
CA HIS A 143 18.68 4.26 -2.48
C HIS A 143 19.04 3.55 -3.77
N HIS A 144 18.72 4.18 -4.89
CA HIS A 144 18.73 3.68 -6.27
C HIS A 144 17.56 2.75 -6.65
N ASP A 145 17.45 2.52 -7.94
CA ASP A 145 16.46 1.63 -8.54
C ASP A 145 16.68 0.19 -8.13
N GLY A 146 15.60 -0.54 -7.99
CA GLY A 146 15.68 -1.95 -7.72
C GLY A 146 14.41 -2.54 -7.15
N GLY A 147 14.51 -3.80 -6.73
CA GLY A 147 13.40 -4.58 -6.21
C GLY A 147 13.56 -4.97 -4.75
N ILE A 148 12.43 -5.09 -4.08
CA ILE A 148 12.23 -5.65 -2.74
C ILE A 148 11.12 -6.68 -2.84
N ALA A 149 11.41 -7.94 -2.49
CA ALA A 149 10.43 -9.01 -2.59
C ALA A 149 9.38 -8.92 -1.49
N GLN A 150 9.80 -8.63 -0.26
CA GLN A 150 8.90 -8.54 0.89
C GLN A 150 9.47 -7.59 1.95
N ILE A 151 8.58 -6.96 2.68
CA ILE A 151 8.89 -6.25 3.92
C ILE A 151 7.89 -6.63 5.00
N ALA A 152 8.37 -6.83 6.22
CA ALA A 152 7.55 -7.08 7.38
C ALA A 152 8.06 -6.27 8.57
N LEU A 153 7.15 -5.73 9.34
CA LEU A 153 7.42 -5.14 10.64
C LEU A 153 7.07 -6.15 11.72
N ILE A 154 7.95 -6.32 12.67
CA ILE A 154 7.79 -7.25 13.80
C ILE A 154 7.61 -6.43 15.06
N GLY A 155 6.59 -6.79 15.83
CA GLY A 155 6.32 -6.03 17.04
C GLY A 155 5.09 -6.49 17.80
N LYS A 156 4.48 -5.55 18.50
CA LYS A 156 3.29 -5.76 19.32
C LYS A 156 2.21 -4.72 18.93
N LEU A 157 1.00 -5.20 18.66
CA LEU A 157 -0.16 -4.34 18.52
C LEU A 157 -0.44 -3.60 19.83
N LEU A 158 -0.71 -2.31 19.75
CA LEU A 158 -1.11 -1.48 20.88
C LEU A 158 -2.62 -1.22 20.82
N GLY A 159 -3.28 -1.26 21.98
CA GLY A 159 -4.73 -1.13 22.06
C GLY A 159 -5.48 -2.44 21.84
N THR A 160 -6.75 -2.40 22.09
CA THR A 160 -7.65 -3.53 21.87
C THR A 160 -8.15 -3.49 20.42
N GLN A 161 -8.13 -4.63 19.75
CA GLN A 161 -8.60 -4.79 18.36
C GLN A 161 -10.12 -4.41 18.19
N ALA A 162 -10.82 -4.20 19.30
CA ALA A 162 -12.25 -3.88 19.32
C ALA A 162 -12.61 -2.49 18.76
N ASP A 163 -11.65 -1.59 18.58
CA ASP A 163 -11.95 -0.17 18.30
C ASP A 163 -12.05 0.22 16.82
N LYS A 164 -11.70 -0.67 15.88
CA LYS A 164 -11.78 -0.37 14.44
C LYS A 164 -12.57 -1.43 13.68
N LEU A 165 -13.87 -1.48 13.97
CA LEU A 165 -14.79 -2.25 13.12
C LEU A 165 -15.01 -1.48 11.81
N ASN A 166 -14.74 -2.12 10.68
CA ASN A 166 -15.19 -1.60 9.40
C ASN A 166 -16.73 -1.76 9.31
N LEU A 167 -17.42 -0.67 9.56
CA LEU A 167 -18.89 -0.67 9.61
C LEU A 167 -19.52 -0.99 8.25
N LEU A 168 -18.84 -0.65 7.15
CA LEU A 168 -19.35 -0.83 5.80
C LEU A 168 -19.38 -2.30 5.38
N THR A 169 -18.49 -3.15 5.91
CA THR A 169 -18.53 -4.60 5.64
C THR A 169 -19.88 -5.24 6.02
N TYR A 170 -20.57 -4.64 6.99
CA TYR A 170 -21.88 -5.13 7.46
C TYR A 170 -23.04 -4.24 6.98
N ALA A 171 -22.78 -3.26 6.13
CA ALA A 171 -23.80 -2.39 5.59
C ALA A 171 -24.58 -3.08 4.46
N SER A 172 -25.78 -2.64 4.22
CA SER A 172 -26.53 -2.93 3.01
C SER A 172 -26.51 -1.73 2.07
N ILE A 173 -26.50 -1.99 0.77
CA ILE A 173 -26.58 -0.95 -0.22
C ILE A 173 -28.05 -0.73 -0.58
N SER A 174 -28.53 0.51 -0.45
CA SER A 174 -29.92 0.85 -0.75
C SER A 174 -30.08 1.59 -2.06
N LYS A 175 -29.04 2.26 -2.52
CA LYS A 175 -29.07 3.02 -3.77
C LYS A 175 -27.65 3.15 -4.34
N ILE A 176 -27.56 3.05 -5.65
CA ILE A 176 -26.37 3.38 -6.45
C ILE A 176 -26.80 4.17 -7.66
N SER A 177 -25.94 5.07 -8.15
CA SER A 177 -26.17 5.78 -9.41
C SER A 177 -25.98 4.84 -10.59
N ASN A 178 -24.85 4.17 -10.63
CA ASN A 178 -24.50 3.15 -11.61
C ASN A 178 -23.23 2.38 -11.16
N GLU A 179 -22.90 1.37 -11.92
CA GLU A 179 -21.66 0.60 -11.82
C GLU A 179 -21.22 0.18 -13.21
N HIS A 180 -19.93 -0.07 -13.38
CA HIS A 180 -19.38 -0.47 -14.67
C HIS A 180 -18.62 -1.82 -14.55
N TYR A 181 -17.34 -1.80 -14.17
CA TYR A 181 -16.58 -3.04 -14.02
C TYR A 181 -16.62 -3.63 -12.61
N GLY A 182 -17.00 -2.85 -11.64
CA GLY A 182 -17.17 -3.27 -10.26
C GLY A 182 -18.16 -2.36 -9.56
N GLY A 183 -18.82 -2.87 -8.55
CA GLY A 183 -19.87 -2.18 -7.83
C GLY A 183 -19.50 -1.76 -6.42
N PRO A 184 -20.31 -0.89 -5.80
CA PRO A 184 -20.12 -0.47 -4.41
C PRO A 184 -20.07 -1.62 -3.40
N ALA A 185 -20.69 -2.76 -3.69
CA ALA A 185 -20.62 -3.95 -2.84
C ALA A 185 -19.18 -4.44 -2.68
N GLN A 186 -18.43 -4.48 -3.76
CA GLN A 186 -17.02 -4.89 -3.76
C GLN A 186 -16.13 -3.87 -3.05
N ALA A 187 -16.46 -2.56 -3.15
CA ALA A 187 -15.70 -1.51 -2.48
C ALA A 187 -15.78 -1.56 -0.95
N ILE A 188 -16.76 -2.27 -0.36
CA ILE A 188 -16.96 -2.37 1.09
C ILE A 188 -16.61 -3.74 1.68
N GLU A 189 -16.01 -4.65 0.94
CA GLU A 189 -15.68 -6.01 1.39
C GLU A 189 -14.61 -6.09 2.50
N GLY A 190 -14.05 -5.01 2.92
CA GLY A 190 -13.25 -4.93 4.14
C GLY A 190 -11.75 -5.01 3.92
N ASP A 191 -11.25 -5.89 3.09
CA ASP A 191 -9.84 -5.94 2.73
C ASP A 191 -9.58 -5.20 1.42
N ARG A 192 -8.41 -4.54 1.37
CA ARG A 192 -7.98 -3.90 0.14
C ARG A 192 -7.81 -4.95 -0.95
N GLN A 193 -8.54 -4.80 -2.01
CA GLN A 193 -8.43 -5.66 -3.16
C GLN A 193 -7.18 -5.31 -3.98
N VAL A 194 -6.60 -6.31 -4.60
CA VAL A 194 -5.38 -6.16 -5.43
C VAL A 194 -5.69 -6.12 -6.92
N ASP A 195 -6.94 -6.31 -7.29
CA ASP A 195 -7.43 -6.24 -8.65
C ASP A 195 -8.32 -5.00 -8.80
N HIS A 196 -8.05 -4.18 -9.82
CA HIS A 196 -8.85 -2.99 -10.13
C HIS A 196 -10.30 -3.31 -10.49
N MET A 197 -10.60 -4.54 -10.88
CA MET A 197 -11.96 -5.03 -11.12
C MET A 197 -12.76 -5.24 -9.83
N LEU A 198 -12.12 -5.21 -8.68
CA LEU A 198 -12.73 -5.53 -7.37
C LEU A 198 -13.10 -4.28 -6.54
N GLY A 199 -13.05 -3.10 -7.11
CA GLY A 199 -13.56 -1.88 -6.51
C GLY A 199 -14.86 -1.43 -7.17
N TRP A 200 -15.30 -0.24 -6.86
CA TRP A 200 -16.39 0.42 -7.56
C TRP A 200 -15.84 1.34 -8.64
N GLU A 201 -16.18 1.06 -9.88
CA GLU A 201 -15.96 1.95 -11.01
C GLU A 201 -17.30 2.36 -11.61
N SER A 202 -17.58 3.66 -11.62
CA SER A 202 -18.82 4.20 -12.21
C SER A 202 -18.79 4.14 -13.73
N ALA A 203 -19.96 4.14 -14.35
CA ALA A 203 -20.10 4.15 -15.81
C ALA A 203 -19.71 5.48 -16.46
N ARG A 204 -19.30 6.49 -15.69
CA ARG A 204 -18.88 7.83 -16.17
C ARG A 204 -19.93 8.52 -17.04
N THR A 205 -21.20 8.38 -16.67
CA THR A 205 -22.32 8.93 -17.43
C THR A 205 -22.61 10.39 -17.11
N GLY A 206 -21.91 10.95 -16.12
CA GLY A 206 -22.09 12.35 -15.69
C GLY A 206 -21.41 12.66 -14.38
N PHE A 207 -21.88 13.72 -13.73
CA PHE A 207 -21.44 14.12 -12.40
C PHE A 207 -22.43 13.66 -11.34
N GLY A 208 -21.94 13.49 -10.10
CA GLY A 208 -22.77 13.16 -8.96
C GLY A 208 -23.00 11.65 -8.80
N GLU A 209 -22.07 10.85 -9.23
CA GLU A 209 -22.07 9.41 -8.98
C GLU A 209 -22.11 9.14 -7.47
N HIS A 210 -23.01 8.28 -7.02
CA HIS A 210 -23.26 8.08 -5.60
C HIS A 210 -23.65 6.65 -5.25
N ALA A 211 -23.33 6.26 -4.01
CA ALA A 211 -23.84 5.06 -3.37
C ALA A 211 -24.35 5.38 -1.97
N VAL A 212 -25.42 4.73 -1.56
CA VAL A 212 -26.03 4.87 -0.23
C VAL A 212 -25.89 3.56 0.53
N PHE A 213 -25.15 3.61 1.63
CA PHE A 213 -24.92 2.48 2.51
C PHE A 213 -25.75 2.63 3.78
N ASN A 214 -26.55 1.61 4.09
CA ASN A 214 -27.33 1.55 5.32
C ASN A 214 -26.56 0.75 6.37
N LEU A 215 -26.15 1.41 7.44
CA LEU A 215 -25.56 0.75 8.60
C LEU A 215 -26.65 -0.04 9.36
N ARG A 216 -26.30 -1.21 9.90
CA ARG A 216 -27.24 -2.09 10.63
C ARG A 216 -27.90 -1.40 11.83
N LYS A 217 -27.22 -0.43 12.43
CA LYS A 217 -27.72 0.36 13.56
C LYS A 217 -27.12 1.76 13.55
N PRO A 218 -27.77 2.72 14.18
CA PRO A 218 -27.20 4.05 14.39
C PRO A 218 -25.82 3.93 15.06
N THR A 219 -24.81 4.52 14.46
CA THR A 219 -23.43 4.38 14.89
C THR A 219 -22.70 5.71 14.77
N ILE A 220 -21.77 5.96 15.66
CA ILE A 220 -20.84 7.09 15.56
C ILE A 220 -19.68 6.64 14.65
N VAL A 221 -19.59 7.26 13.49
CA VAL A 221 -18.46 7.06 12.57
C VAL A 221 -17.32 7.97 13.04
N LYS A 222 -16.16 7.39 13.33
CA LYS A 222 -14.96 8.12 13.78
C LYS A 222 -14.02 8.46 12.64
N GLU A 223 -13.97 7.62 11.63
CA GLU A 223 -13.03 7.73 10.52
C GLU A 223 -13.67 7.18 9.25
N LEU A 224 -13.41 7.80 8.12
CA LEU A 224 -13.72 7.29 6.79
C LEU A 224 -12.42 7.15 6.00
N ILE A 225 -12.22 6.01 5.39
CA ILE A 225 -11.13 5.76 4.47
C ILE A 225 -11.74 5.57 3.09
N VAL A 226 -11.37 6.44 2.15
CA VAL A 226 -11.66 6.28 0.72
C VAL A 226 -10.35 5.85 0.05
N ASP A 227 -10.35 4.66 -0.51
CA ASP A 227 -9.17 4.07 -1.12
C ASP A 227 -9.35 4.03 -2.64
N THR A 228 -8.49 4.74 -3.36
CA THR A 228 -8.47 4.76 -4.83
C THR A 228 -7.35 3.89 -5.39
N TYR A 229 -6.86 2.97 -4.59
CA TYR A 229 -5.80 2.07 -5.01
C TYR A 229 -6.20 1.26 -6.25
N MET A 230 -5.26 1.06 -7.15
CA MET A 230 -5.41 0.48 -8.49
C MET A 230 -6.15 1.38 -9.52
N HIS A 231 -6.90 2.38 -9.10
CA HIS A 231 -7.53 3.34 -10.02
C HIS A 231 -6.58 4.50 -10.33
N ARG A 232 -5.53 4.24 -11.12
CA ARG A 232 -4.42 5.20 -11.35
C ARG A 232 -4.80 6.41 -12.19
N LEU A 233 -5.63 6.20 -13.21
CA LEU A 233 -6.04 7.25 -14.16
C LEU A 233 -7.55 7.49 -14.18
N ASN A 234 -8.28 6.70 -13.42
CA ASN A 234 -9.74 6.66 -13.41
C ASN A 234 -10.34 6.84 -12.02
N ALA A 235 -9.53 7.23 -11.03
CA ALA A 235 -10.03 7.60 -9.72
C ALA A 235 -10.92 8.85 -9.79
N PRO A 236 -11.99 8.95 -8.97
CA PRO A 236 -12.75 10.18 -8.86
C PRO A 236 -11.86 11.32 -8.34
N LEU A 237 -12.05 12.52 -8.87
CA LEU A 237 -11.25 13.69 -8.47
C LEU A 237 -11.58 14.14 -7.06
N THR A 238 -12.84 14.01 -6.64
CA THR A 238 -13.33 14.40 -5.32
C THR A 238 -14.45 13.47 -4.88
N CYS A 239 -14.67 13.36 -3.60
CA CYS A 239 -15.86 12.73 -3.03
C CYS A 239 -16.43 13.59 -1.89
N HIS A 240 -17.75 13.52 -1.73
CA HIS A 240 -18.44 14.09 -0.58
C HIS A 240 -19.05 12.96 0.23
N LEU A 241 -18.94 13.07 1.54
CA LEU A 241 -19.58 12.15 2.47
C LEU A 241 -20.78 12.82 3.13
N PHE A 242 -21.93 12.15 3.07
CA PHE A 242 -23.13 12.58 3.78
C PHE A 242 -23.56 11.49 4.76
N GLY A 243 -23.93 11.89 5.95
CA GLY A 243 -24.58 11.01 6.92
C GLY A 243 -26.03 11.47 7.15
N ILE A 244 -26.94 10.52 7.36
CA ILE A 244 -28.33 10.81 7.71
C ILE A 244 -28.50 10.57 9.21
N LYS A 245 -28.83 11.63 9.94
CA LYS A 245 -29.12 11.53 11.36
C LYS A 245 -30.48 10.89 11.57
N THR A 246 -30.52 9.72 12.19
CA THR A 246 -31.70 8.87 12.31
C THR A 246 -32.90 9.57 12.96
N ARG A 247 -32.68 10.45 13.94
CA ARG A 247 -33.77 11.16 14.65
C ARG A 247 -34.36 12.34 13.86
N SER A 248 -33.63 12.96 12.99
CA SER A 248 -34.09 14.17 12.27
C SER A 248 -34.26 13.98 10.78
N LYS A 249 -33.89 12.82 10.23
CA LYS A 249 -33.80 12.56 8.78
C LYS A 249 -33.02 13.65 8.01
N LYS A 250 -32.20 14.41 8.72
CA LYS A 250 -31.43 15.51 8.17
C LYS A 250 -30.09 14.98 7.66
N MET A 251 -29.77 15.30 6.42
CA MET A 251 -28.45 14.98 5.83
C MET A 251 -27.41 15.94 6.40
N ILE A 252 -26.25 15.42 6.77
CA ILE A 252 -25.11 16.17 7.28
C ILE A 252 -23.94 15.86 6.36
N LEU A 253 -23.30 16.91 5.82
CA LEU A 253 -22.03 16.82 5.09
C LEU A 253 -20.87 16.72 6.11
N PHE A 254 -19.94 15.81 5.89
CA PHE A 254 -18.72 15.62 6.67
C PHE A 254 -17.49 16.05 5.91
#